data_905eef0e1a230928e7948282b1436f29
#
_entry.id   905eef0e1a230928e7948282b1436f29
#
_cell.length_a   1.000
_cell.length_b   1.000
_cell.length_c   1.000
_cell.angle_alpha   90.00
_cell.angle_beta   90.00
_cell.angle_gamma   90.00
#
_symmetry.space_group_name_H-M   'P 1'
#
loop_
_entity.id
_entity.type
_entity.pdbx_description
1 polymer ?
#
loop_
_entity_poly.entity_id
_entity_poly.type
_entity_poly.pdbx_seq_one_letter_code
_entity_poly.pdbx_strand_id
1 'polypeptide(L)'
;MNQIRLHVWGDYACFTRPEMKVERVSYDVITPSAARGILAAVHWKPAIRWVIDKIYVLKPIRFESVRRNELGGKISAGKVSGAMKRKSVADLYTLIEDDRQQRAATVLKDVAYVIEAHAVLTPKAGADETVTKHIEMFKRRAKKGQCFQQPCLGVREFPADFALIDEGEPLPPSDLSESEANRDLGWMLHDIDFDHGNTPHFFRAQMKDGVIDVPPFYAEEVKA
;
A
#
# COMPACT_ATOMS: atom_id res chain seq x y z
N MET A 1 8.28 15.70 17.86
CA MET A 1 8.88 14.76 16.88
C MET A 1 7.98 14.66 15.67
N ASN A 2 8.56 14.56 14.44
CA ASN A 2 7.76 14.54 13.20
C ASN A 2 7.38 13.12 12.75
N GLN A 3 7.38 12.17 13.68
CA GLN A 3 7.12 10.76 13.44
C GLN A 3 5.70 10.39 13.85
N ILE A 4 5.09 9.47 13.11
CA ILE A 4 3.76 8.92 13.40
C ILE A 4 3.81 7.39 13.44
N ARG A 5 2.87 6.80 14.18
CA ARG A 5 2.59 5.37 14.17
C ARG A 5 1.13 5.14 13.85
N LEU A 6 0.87 4.34 12.84
CA LEU A 6 -0.47 3.99 12.42
C LEU A 6 -0.64 2.47 12.47
N HIS A 7 -1.54 1.99 13.31
CA HIS A 7 -1.99 0.61 13.28
C HIS A 7 -2.95 0.43 12.10
N VAL A 8 -2.74 -0.60 11.30
CA VAL A 8 -3.58 -0.92 10.12
C VAL A 8 -3.85 -2.41 10.10
N TRP A 9 -5.10 -2.81 9.77
CA TRP A 9 -5.49 -4.21 9.72
C TRP A 9 -6.63 -4.46 8.75
N GLY A 10 -6.91 -5.74 8.46
CA GLY A 10 -8.02 -6.17 7.64
C GLY A 10 -8.03 -7.67 7.42
N ASP A 11 -9.17 -8.16 6.94
CA ASP A 11 -9.39 -9.59 6.73
C ASP A 11 -8.50 -10.16 5.64
N TYR A 12 -8.24 -9.38 4.58
CA TYR A 12 -7.44 -9.77 3.42
C TYR A 12 -6.50 -8.66 2.98
N ALA A 13 -5.36 -9.06 2.39
CA ALA A 13 -4.44 -8.16 1.72
C ALA A 13 -3.83 -8.79 0.46
N CYS A 14 -3.49 -7.97 -0.53
CA CYS A 14 -2.75 -8.41 -1.70
C CYS A 14 -1.75 -7.34 -2.14
N PHE A 15 -0.52 -7.45 -1.67
CA PHE A 15 0.60 -6.62 -2.06
C PHE A 15 1.26 -7.25 -3.28
N THR A 16 0.67 -7.05 -4.44
CA THR A 16 0.98 -7.78 -5.67
C THR A 16 2.45 -7.66 -6.07
N ARG A 17 3.11 -8.80 -6.26
CA ARG A 17 4.47 -8.86 -6.82
C ARG A 17 4.46 -8.34 -8.27
N PRO A 18 5.39 -7.46 -8.68
CA PRO A 18 5.39 -6.86 -10.02
C PRO A 18 5.43 -7.88 -11.16
N GLU A 19 6.07 -9.03 -10.95
CA GLU A 19 6.18 -10.12 -11.91
C GLU A 19 4.90 -10.96 -12.04
N MET A 20 3.97 -10.87 -11.05
CA MET A 20 2.75 -11.68 -10.97
C MET A 20 1.48 -10.80 -11.05
N LYS A 21 1.32 -10.07 -12.16
CA LYS A 21 0.23 -9.08 -12.33
C LYS A 21 -1.11 -9.66 -12.75
N VAL A 22 -1.10 -10.77 -13.46
CA VAL A 22 -2.30 -11.39 -14.04
C VAL A 22 -2.93 -12.33 -13.04
N GLU A 23 -2.21 -13.36 -12.61
CA GLU A 23 -2.54 -14.16 -11.44
C GLU A 23 -1.78 -13.58 -10.26
N ARG A 24 -2.47 -12.78 -9.46
CA ARG A 24 -1.82 -11.97 -8.42
C ARG A 24 -1.27 -12.84 -7.31
N VAL A 25 0.00 -12.66 -7.01
CA VAL A 25 0.65 -13.24 -5.83
C VAL A 25 1.09 -12.11 -4.92
N SER A 26 0.65 -12.13 -3.68
CA SER A 26 1.06 -11.15 -2.67
C SER A 26 2.50 -11.37 -2.23
N TYR A 27 3.19 -10.27 -1.87
CA TYR A 27 4.30 -10.34 -0.94
C TYR A 27 3.84 -10.92 0.40
N ASP A 28 4.78 -11.42 1.17
CA ASP A 28 4.52 -12.03 2.49
C ASP A 28 3.96 -11.04 3.51
N VAL A 29 4.27 -9.77 3.37
CA VAL A 29 3.82 -8.67 4.24
C VAL A 29 3.59 -7.40 3.42
N ILE A 30 3.08 -6.35 4.09
CA ILE A 30 2.92 -5.03 3.48
C ILE A 30 4.26 -4.48 2.98
N THR A 31 4.28 -3.94 1.75
CA THR A 31 5.46 -3.26 1.20
C THR A 31 5.51 -1.80 1.67
N PRO A 32 6.70 -1.16 1.76
CA PRO A 32 6.81 0.27 2.07
C PRO A 32 5.99 1.14 1.12
N SER A 33 5.95 0.81 -0.16
CA SER A 33 5.10 1.49 -1.16
C SER A 33 3.61 1.45 -0.80
N ALA A 34 3.09 0.28 -0.39
CA ALA A 34 1.70 0.13 0.03
C ALA A 34 1.43 0.88 1.35
N ALA A 35 2.35 0.79 2.32
CA ALA A 35 2.27 1.52 3.58
C ALA A 35 2.21 3.04 3.35
N ARG A 36 3.08 3.57 2.47
CA ARG A 36 3.02 4.99 2.05
C ARG A 36 1.68 5.33 1.41
N GLY A 37 1.13 4.43 0.59
CA GLY A 37 -0.20 4.59 -0.02
C GLY A 37 -1.32 4.72 1.01
N ILE A 38 -1.30 3.94 2.08
CA ILE A 38 -2.26 4.04 3.19
C ILE A 38 -2.16 5.40 3.90
N LEU A 39 -0.94 5.84 4.23
CA LEU A 39 -0.75 7.16 4.85
C LEU A 39 -1.22 8.29 3.93
N ALA A 40 -0.92 8.21 2.64
CA ALA A 40 -1.36 9.17 1.64
C ALA A 40 -2.89 9.21 1.48
N ALA A 41 -3.57 8.06 1.63
CA ALA A 41 -5.03 7.98 1.61
C ALA A 41 -5.68 8.74 2.77
N VAL A 42 -5.05 8.79 3.94
CA VAL A 42 -5.49 9.59 5.09
C VAL A 42 -5.17 11.08 4.87
N HIS A 43 -3.92 11.39 4.54
CA HIS A 43 -3.49 12.77 4.29
C HIS A 43 -2.32 12.82 3.31
N TRP A 44 -2.55 13.50 2.19
CA TRP A 44 -1.53 13.81 1.19
C TRP A 44 -1.71 15.22 0.63
N LYS A 45 -0.60 15.87 0.32
CA LYS A 45 -0.50 17.12 -0.42
C LYS A 45 0.76 17.08 -1.30
N PRO A 46 0.80 17.80 -2.43
CA PRO A 46 2.03 17.90 -3.24
C PRO A 46 3.26 18.43 -2.47
N ALA A 47 3.00 19.18 -1.38
CA ALA A 47 4.02 19.74 -0.51
C ALA A 47 4.78 18.74 0.35
N ILE A 48 4.26 17.49 0.51
CA ILE A 48 4.88 16.48 1.37
C ILE A 48 5.05 15.14 0.66
N ARG A 49 6.03 14.37 1.15
CA ARG A 49 6.21 12.94 0.88
C ARG A 49 6.30 12.20 2.22
N TRP A 50 5.55 11.10 2.32
CA TRP A 50 5.68 10.15 3.42
C TRP A 50 6.91 9.27 3.20
N VAL A 51 7.69 9.06 4.25
CA VAL A 51 8.84 8.15 4.30
C VAL A 51 8.54 7.10 5.36
N ILE A 52 8.61 5.84 4.98
CA ILE A 52 8.39 4.71 5.88
C ILE A 52 9.71 4.38 6.56
N ASP A 53 9.72 4.36 7.88
CA ASP A 53 10.90 4.07 8.69
C ASP A 53 10.92 2.60 9.11
N LYS A 54 9.77 2.11 9.64
CA LYS A 54 9.62 0.73 10.12
C LYS A 54 8.23 0.19 9.82
N ILE A 55 8.18 -1.12 9.69
CA ILE A 55 6.93 -1.87 9.62
C ILE A 55 6.99 -2.96 10.69
N TYR A 56 6.03 -2.93 11.61
CA TYR A 56 5.83 -3.97 12.61
C TYR A 56 4.76 -4.93 12.07
N VAL A 57 5.08 -6.21 12.01
CA VAL A 57 4.16 -7.28 11.63
C VAL A 57 3.56 -7.86 12.90
N LEU A 58 2.24 -7.83 13.03
CA LEU A 58 1.56 -8.24 14.27
C LEU A 58 0.88 -9.60 14.16
N LYS A 59 0.63 -10.08 12.94
CA LYS A 59 -0.08 -11.33 12.67
C LYS A 59 0.78 -12.31 11.88
N PRO A 60 0.64 -13.62 12.09
CA PRO A 60 1.30 -14.65 11.29
C PRO A 60 1.00 -14.52 9.80
N ILE A 61 2.00 -14.79 8.96
CA ILE A 61 1.86 -14.77 7.51
C ILE A 61 1.03 -15.97 7.07
N ARG A 62 -0.19 -15.73 6.62
CA ARG A 62 -1.13 -16.77 6.15
C ARG A 62 -1.62 -16.44 4.76
N PHE A 63 -1.46 -17.38 3.83
CA PHE A 63 -1.95 -17.24 2.48
C PHE A 63 -3.26 -17.99 2.27
N GLU A 64 -4.10 -17.41 1.41
CA GLU A 64 -5.32 -18.04 0.92
C GLU A 64 -5.39 -17.87 -0.61
N SER A 65 -5.90 -18.88 -1.31
CA SER A 65 -6.12 -18.81 -2.75
C SER A 65 -7.56 -18.44 -3.04
N VAL A 66 -7.77 -17.34 -3.74
CA VAL A 66 -9.07 -16.82 -4.14
C VAL A 66 -9.21 -16.89 -5.65
N ARG A 67 -10.27 -17.55 -6.15
CA ARG A 67 -10.61 -17.57 -7.57
C ARG A 67 -11.70 -16.56 -7.87
N ARG A 68 -11.52 -15.80 -8.94
CA ARG A 68 -12.47 -14.77 -9.37
C ARG A 68 -12.73 -14.86 -10.85
N ASN A 69 -13.96 -14.51 -11.23
CA ASN A 69 -14.28 -14.24 -12.61
C ASN A 69 -13.97 -12.79 -12.92
N GLU A 70 -13.04 -12.55 -13.82
CA GLU A 70 -12.65 -11.23 -14.28
C GLU A 70 -12.94 -11.10 -15.79
N LEU A 71 -12.97 -9.86 -16.30
CA LEU A 71 -12.97 -9.60 -17.73
C LEU A 71 -11.59 -9.95 -18.31
N GLY A 72 -11.55 -10.63 -19.45
CA GLY A 72 -10.32 -11.03 -20.13
C GLY A 72 -9.57 -9.83 -20.73
N GLY A 73 -10.28 -8.77 -21.09
CA GLY A 73 -9.73 -7.59 -21.73
C GLY A 73 -10.25 -6.27 -21.20
N LYS A 74 -9.62 -5.19 -21.67
CA LYS A 74 -10.09 -3.81 -21.45
C LYS A 74 -10.92 -3.36 -22.65
N ILE A 75 -11.91 -2.50 -22.42
CA ILE A 75 -12.62 -1.82 -23.53
C ILE A 75 -11.57 -1.11 -24.40
N SER A 76 -11.60 -1.35 -25.70
CA SER A 76 -10.61 -0.77 -26.62
C SER A 76 -10.75 0.75 -26.71
N ALA A 77 -9.62 1.46 -26.82
CA ALA A 77 -9.60 2.91 -27.01
C ALA A 77 -10.38 3.35 -28.24
N GLY A 78 -10.42 2.52 -29.31
CA GLY A 78 -11.20 2.76 -30.52
C GLY A 78 -12.72 2.77 -30.26
N LYS A 79 -13.24 1.82 -29.45
CA LYS A 79 -14.65 1.81 -29.03
C LYS A 79 -15.00 3.06 -28.21
N VAL A 80 -14.12 3.45 -27.27
CA VAL A 80 -14.30 4.67 -26.45
C VAL A 80 -14.32 5.92 -27.33
N SER A 81 -13.33 6.09 -28.21
CA SER A 81 -13.25 7.24 -29.13
C SER A 81 -14.45 7.29 -30.08
N GLY A 82 -14.94 6.14 -30.54
CA GLY A 82 -16.17 6.04 -31.36
C GLY A 82 -17.41 6.49 -30.60
N ALA A 83 -17.57 6.06 -29.36
CA ALA A 83 -18.67 6.46 -28.48
C ALA A 83 -18.65 7.98 -28.21
N MET A 84 -17.47 8.54 -27.93
CA MET A 84 -17.27 9.99 -27.76
C MET A 84 -17.71 10.78 -28.99
N LYS A 85 -17.30 10.35 -30.19
CA LYS A 85 -17.68 11.00 -31.47
C LYS A 85 -19.19 10.94 -31.70
N ARG A 86 -19.83 9.80 -31.41
CA ARG A 86 -21.29 9.64 -31.56
C ARG A 86 -22.08 10.28 -30.40
N LYS A 87 -21.39 10.76 -29.36
CA LYS A 87 -22.02 11.28 -28.12
C LYS A 87 -23.03 10.28 -27.50
N SER A 88 -22.75 8.99 -27.61
CA SER A 88 -23.60 7.91 -27.11
C SER A 88 -22.75 6.82 -26.48
N VAL A 89 -23.19 6.31 -25.34
CA VAL A 89 -22.58 5.18 -24.62
C VAL A 89 -23.36 3.88 -24.78
N ALA A 90 -24.39 3.86 -25.63
CA ALA A 90 -25.30 2.72 -25.78
C ALA A 90 -24.58 1.39 -26.08
N ASP A 91 -23.50 1.43 -26.87
CA ASP A 91 -22.72 0.25 -27.26
C ASP A 91 -21.39 0.14 -26.49
N LEU A 92 -21.21 0.96 -25.43
CA LEU A 92 -19.96 1.00 -24.67
C LEU A 92 -20.06 0.15 -23.41
N TYR A 93 -20.19 -1.14 -23.59
CA TYR A 93 -20.19 -2.13 -22.51
C TYR A 93 -19.49 -3.42 -22.94
N THR A 94 -19.16 -4.26 -21.96
CA THR A 94 -18.69 -5.63 -22.15
C THR A 94 -19.49 -6.53 -21.22
N LEU A 95 -20.10 -7.56 -21.75
CA LEU A 95 -20.80 -8.56 -20.95
C LEU A 95 -19.77 -9.53 -20.38
N ILE A 96 -19.86 -9.80 -19.08
CA ILE A 96 -18.95 -10.72 -18.41
C ILE A 96 -19.07 -12.13 -18.94
N GLU A 97 -20.26 -12.54 -19.40
CA GLU A 97 -20.54 -13.83 -19.99
C GLU A 97 -19.73 -14.11 -21.27
N ASP A 98 -19.46 -13.05 -22.05
CA ASP A 98 -18.76 -13.14 -23.35
C ASP A 98 -17.23 -13.08 -23.18
N ASP A 99 -16.73 -12.48 -22.10
CA ASP A 99 -15.29 -12.22 -21.86
C ASP A 99 -14.83 -12.67 -20.47
N ARG A 100 -15.52 -13.67 -19.90
CA ARG A 100 -15.18 -14.21 -18.60
C ARG A 100 -13.90 -15.00 -18.60
N GLN A 101 -12.99 -14.62 -17.71
CA GLN A 101 -11.80 -15.39 -17.40
C GLN A 101 -11.71 -15.67 -15.89
N GLN A 102 -11.52 -16.94 -15.53
CA GLN A 102 -11.25 -17.31 -14.16
C GLN A 102 -9.77 -17.12 -13.86
N ARG A 103 -9.47 -16.27 -12.86
CA ARG A 103 -8.10 -16.01 -12.41
C ARG A 103 -7.97 -16.35 -10.93
N ALA A 104 -6.86 -17.00 -10.59
CA ALA A 104 -6.48 -17.23 -9.20
C ALA A 104 -5.64 -16.06 -8.67
N ALA A 105 -5.80 -15.77 -7.37
CA ALA A 105 -4.94 -14.85 -6.66
C ALA A 105 -4.53 -15.49 -5.33
N THR A 106 -3.25 -15.41 -4.99
CA THR A 106 -2.72 -15.77 -3.67
C THR A 106 -2.67 -14.52 -2.83
N VAL A 107 -3.54 -14.43 -1.84
CA VAL A 107 -3.76 -13.28 -0.97
C VAL A 107 -3.36 -13.61 0.47
N LEU A 108 -3.04 -12.57 1.24
CA LEU A 108 -2.84 -12.70 2.69
C LEU A 108 -4.20 -12.63 3.39
N LYS A 109 -4.30 -13.34 4.52
CA LYS A 109 -5.50 -13.40 5.36
C LYS A 109 -5.19 -12.97 6.78
N ASP A 110 -6.15 -12.23 7.40
CA ASP A 110 -6.07 -11.77 8.80
C ASP A 110 -4.75 -11.05 9.06
N VAL A 111 -4.59 -9.87 8.47
CA VAL A 111 -3.36 -9.09 8.54
C VAL A 111 -3.46 -7.92 9.51
N ALA A 112 -2.38 -7.63 10.23
CA ALA A 112 -2.25 -6.43 11.05
C ALA A 112 -0.80 -5.96 11.08
N TYR A 113 -0.62 -4.65 10.97
CA TYR A 113 0.69 -3.99 10.92
C TYR A 113 0.68 -2.69 11.72
N VAL A 114 1.86 -2.27 12.22
CA VAL A 114 2.07 -0.87 12.59
C VAL A 114 3.06 -0.26 11.62
N ILE A 115 2.67 0.85 11.02
CA ILE A 115 3.50 1.64 10.11
C ILE A 115 4.09 2.80 10.92
N GLU A 116 5.42 2.83 11.04
CA GLU A 116 6.15 3.95 11.61
C GLU A 116 6.76 4.76 10.46
N ALA A 117 6.47 6.06 10.43
CA ALA A 117 6.82 6.92 9.31
C ALA A 117 6.99 8.38 9.73
N HIS A 118 7.69 9.15 8.88
CA HIS A 118 7.74 10.59 8.98
C HIS A 118 7.40 11.27 7.65
N ALA A 119 7.13 12.57 7.68
CA ALA A 119 6.89 13.35 6.48
C ALA A 119 8.10 14.25 6.20
N VAL A 120 8.40 14.45 4.92
CA VAL A 120 9.39 15.42 4.44
C VAL A 120 8.74 16.40 3.47
N LEU A 121 9.21 17.65 3.44
CA LEU A 121 8.76 18.62 2.44
C LEU A 121 9.34 18.28 1.07
N THR A 122 8.55 18.49 0.05
CA THR A 122 8.96 18.37 -1.35
C THR A 122 9.34 19.75 -1.89
N PRO A 123 10.04 19.84 -3.05
CA PRO A 123 10.29 21.11 -3.74
C PRO A 123 9.01 21.88 -4.13
N LYS A 124 7.84 21.23 -4.07
CA LYS A 124 6.52 21.85 -4.34
C LYS A 124 5.88 22.48 -3.10
N ALA A 125 6.58 22.49 -1.96
CA ALA A 125 6.09 23.13 -0.73
C ALA A 125 6.14 24.65 -0.86
N GLY A 126 5.03 25.32 -0.55
CA GLY A 126 4.99 26.78 -0.43
C GLY A 126 5.70 27.26 0.83
N ALA A 127 5.92 28.58 0.91
CA ALA A 127 6.64 29.21 2.03
C ALA A 127 5.98 28.96 3.41
N ASP A 128 4.66 28.82 3.44
CA ASP A 128 3.87 28.62 4.67
C ASP A 128 3.66 27.13 5.03
N GLU A 129 4.22 26.21 4.25
CA GLU A 129 4.08 24.78 4.49
C GLU A 129 5.18 24.27 5.43
N THR A 130 4.78 23.56 6.47
CA THR A 130 5.69 22.95 7.44
C THR A 130 5.35 21.48 7.66
N VAL A 131 6.35 20.67 7.94
CA VAL A 131 6.16 19.24 8.28
C VAL A 131 5.20 19.09 9.44
N THR A 132 5.37 19.91 10.49
CA THR A 132 4.51 19.87 11.70
C THR A 132 3.04 20.09 11.36
N LYS A 133 2.73 21.08 10.51
CA LYS A 133 1.35 21.33 10.04
C LYS A 133 0.72 20.07 9.43
N HIS A 134 1.45 19.38 8.57
CA HIS A 134 0.96 18.17 7.89
C HIS A 134 0.82 16.98 8.83
N ILE A 135 1.75 16.80 9.76
CA ILE A 135 1.69 15.76 10.80
C ILE A 135 0.46 15.98 11.69
N GLU A 136 0.21 17.20 12.14
CA GLU A 136 -0.97 17.50 12.96
C GLU A 136 -2.29 17.32 12.19
N MET A 137 -2.31 17.65 10.90
CA MET A 137 -3.47 17.37 10.04
C MET A 137 -3.71 15.87 9.89
N PHE A 138 -2.65 15.08 9.70
CA PHE A 138 -2.72 13.62 9.64
C PHE A 138 -3.26 13.06 10.96
N LYS A 139 -2.65 13.38 12.09
CA LYS A 139 -3.05 12.92 13.42
C LYS A 139 -4.53 13.23 13.70
N ARG A 140 -4.96 14.46 13.43
CA ARG A 140 -6.36 14.88 13.61
C ARG A 140 -7.34 14.03 12.80
N ARG A 141 -6.98 13.72 11.53
CA ARG A 141 -7.81 12.87 10.67
C ARG A 141 -7.82 11.43 11.15
N ALA A 142 -6.65 10.87 11.38
CA ALA A 142 -6.50 9.50 11.81
C ALA A 142 -7.24 9.21 13.13
N LYS A 143 -7.17 10.11 14.12
CA LYS A 143 -7.93 10.01 15.37
C LYS A 143 -9.45 9.96 15.18
N LYS A 144 -9.96 10.56 14.11
CA LYS A 144 -11.40 10.59 13.78
C LYS A 144 -11.80 9.51 12.76
N GLY A 145 -10.90 8.64 12.37
CA GLY A 145 -11.14 7.67 11.29
C GLY A 145 -11.40 8.33 9.92
N GLN A 146 -10.96 9.59 9.73
CA GLN A 146 -11.18 10.33 8.49
C GLN A 146 -10.05 10.08 7.50
N CYS A 147 -10.41 9.87 6.25
CA CYS A 147 -9.50 9.72 5.13
C CYS A 147 -10.00 10.50 3.92
N PHE A 148 -9.11 10.85 3.00
CA PHE A 148 -9.47 11.45 1.71
C PHE A 148 -10.08 10.40 0.78
N GLN A 149 -9.52 9.20 0.78
CA GLN A 149 -10.05 8.01 0.12
C GLN A 149 -9.88 6.81 1.06
N GLN A 150 -10.73 5.79 0.94
CA GLN A 150 -10.60 4.58 1.75
C GLN A 150 -9.21 3.96 1.55
N PRO A 151 -8.39 3.82 2.61
CA PRO A 151 -7.15 3.08 2.52
C PRO A 151 -7.40 1.63 2.13
N CYS A 152 -6.45 1.01 1.44
CA CYS A 152 -6.56 -0.39 1.05
C CYS A 152 -5.25 -1.15 1.28
N LEU A 153 -5.37 -2.45 1.55
CA LEU A 153 -4.26 -3.37 1.77
C LEU A 153 -3.77 -3.95 0.43
N GLY A 154 -3.14 -3.07 -0.36
CA GLY A 154 -2.55 -3.37 -1.66
C GLY A 154 -3.53 -3.19 -2.82
N VAL A 155 -4.64 -3.89 -2.84
CA VAL A 155 -5.69 -3.75 -3.86
C VAL A 155 -6.96 -3.14 -3.27
N ARG A 156 -7.71 -2.38 -4.08
CA ARG A 156 -8.89 -1.61 -3.63
C ARG A 156 -10.03 -2.47 -3.07
N GLU A 157 -10.03 -3.75 -3.38
CA GLU A 157 -11.00 -4.74 -2.90
C GLU A 157 -10.83 -5.07 -1.42
N PHE A 158 -9.64 -4.82 -0.86
CA PHE A 158 -9.30 -5.11 0.53
C PHE A 158 -9.12 -3.80 1.29
N PRO A 159 -10.19 -3.26 1.88
CA PRO A 159 -10.12 -2.04 2.67
C PRO A 159 -9.22 -2.25 3.88
N ALA A 160 -8.53 -1.20 4.28
CA ALA A 160 -7.76 -1.15 5.52
C ALA A 160 -8.56 -0.41 6.59
N ASP A 161 -8.73 -1.02 7.73
CA ASP A 161 -9.04 -0.32 8.96
C ASP A 161 -7.77 0.28 9.54
N PHE A 162 -7.89 1.38 10.28
CA PHE A 162 -6.72 2.05 10.85
C PHE A 162 -7.02 2.79 12.15
N ALA A 163 -6.02 2.88 13.01
CA ALA A 163 -6.04 3.67 14.23
C ALA A 163 -4.68 4.35 14.46
N LEU A 164 -4.70 5.61 14.87
CA LEU A 164 -3.49 6.31 15.28
C LEU A 164 -3.03 5.76 16.65
N ILE A 165 -1.73 5.50 16.79
CA ILE A 165 -1.10 5.22 18.07
C ILE A 165 -0.47 6.53 18.54
N ASP A 166 -0.93 7.03 19.70
CA ASP A 166 -0.42 8.27 20.27
C ASP A 166 1.00 8.10 20.83
N GLU A 167 1.71 9.21 20.98
CA GLU A 167 3.06 9.20 21.54
C GLU A 167 3.04 8.67 22.99
N GLY A 168 3.89 7.68 23.26
CA GLY A 168 3.93 7.01 24.58
C GLY A 168 2.95 5.85 24.76
N GLU A 169 2.02 5.64 23.83
CA GLU A 169 1.17 4.45 23.86
C GLU A 169 1.96 3.20 23.44
N PRO A 170 1.72 2.05 24.09
CA PRO A 170 2.32 0.79 23.69
C PRO A 170 1.81 0.35 22.33
N LEU A 171 2.64 -0.39 21.60
CA LEU A 171 2.21 -1.04 20.36
C LEU A 171 1.14 -2.10 20.67
N PRO A 172 0.21 -2.35 19.75
CA PRO A 172 -0.68 -3.49 19.85
C PRO A 172 0.12 -4.81 20.02
N PRO A 173 -0.42 -5.80 20.73
CA PRO A 173 0.26 -7.07 20.92
C PRO A 173 0.48 -7.78 19.58
N SER A 174 1.60 -8.48 19.47
CA SER A 174 1.91 -9.35 18.33
C SER A 174 1.50 -10.78 18.64
N ASP A 175 0.89 -11.46 17.67
CA ASP A 175 0.53 -12.87 17.73
C ASP A 175 1.63 -13.78 17.10
N LEU A 176 2.79 -13.19 16.73
CA LEU A 176 3.90 -13.95 16.14
C LEU A 176 4.61 -14.82 17.19
N SER A 177 4.87 -16.07 16.85
CA SER A 177 5.84 -16.88 17.55
C SER A 177 7.26 -16.38 17.29
N GLU A 178 8.23 -16.75 18.13
CA GLU A 178 9.63 -16.37 17.96
C GLU A 178 10.20 -16.76 16.59
N SER A 179 9.83 -17.95 16.08
CA SER A 179 10.26 -18.43 14.76
C SER A 179 9.62 -17.67 13.60
N GLU A 180 8.41 -17.15 13.77
CA GLU A 180 7.71 -16.34 12.77
C GLU A 180 8.21 -14.90 12.75
N ALA A 181 8.64 -14.38 13.91
CA ALA A 181 9.12 -13.02 14.07
C ALA A 181 10.48 -12.75 13.41
N ASN A 182 11.25 -13.81 13.11
CA ASN A 182 12.60 -13.71 12.54
C ASN A 182 12.64 -14.44 11.18
N ARG A 183 12.60 -13.66 10.09
CA ARG A 183 12.48 -14.22 8.75
C ARG A 183 13.14 -13.36 7.68
N ASP A 184 13.85 -13.98 6.75
CA ASP A 184 14.26 -13.34 5.49
C ASP A 184 13.07 -13.35 4.52
N LEU A 185 12.60 -12.17 4.14
CA LEU A 185 11.46 -11.98 3.24
C LEU A 185 11.89 -11.83 1.78
N GLY A 186 13.21 -11.90 1.51
CA GLY A 186 13.77 -11.76 0.18
C GLY A 186 13.66 -10.33 -0.38
N TRP A 187 13.70 -10.22 -1.70
CA TRP A 187 13.59 -8.94 -2.38
C TRP A 187 12.15 -8.43 -2.36
N MET A 188 11.96 -7.22 -1.86
CA MET A 188 10.66 -6.57 -1.71
C MET A 188 10.67 -5.21 -2.39
N LEU A 189 9.55 -4.87 -3.03
CA LEU A 189 9.35 -3.52 -3.59
C LEU A 189 9.43 -2.48 -2.47
N HIS A 190 10.43 -1.59 -2.58
CA HIS A 190 10.56 -0.44 -1.71
C HIS A 190 9.53 0.62 -2.10
N ASP A 191 9.70 1.21 -3.27
CA ASP A 191 8.77 2.18 -3.85
C ASP A 191 9.03 2.32 -5.36
N ILE A 192 8.22 3.15 -6.02
CA ILE A 192 8.36 3.49 -7.43
C ILE A 192 8.87 4.92 -7.54
N ASP A 193 9.94 5.12 -8.32
CA ASP A 193 10.43 6.45 -8.65
C ASP A 193 9.58 7.04 -9.77
N PHE A 194 8.57 7.83 -9.39
CA PHE A 194 7.67 8.50 -10.32
C PHE A 194 8.33 9.67 -11.07
N ASP A 195 9.40 10.21 -10.55
CA ASP A 195 10.11 11.34 -11.15
C ASP A 195 11.09 10.87 -12.24
N HIS A 196 11.54 9.60 -12.19
CA HIS A 196 12.49 9.02 -13.13
C HIS A 196 11.93 7.75 -13.81
N GLY A 197 10.92 7.92 -14.65
CA GLY A 197 10.42 6.87 -15.54
C GLY A 197 9.56 5.79 -14.89
N ASN A 198 9.03 6.01 -13.70
CA ASN A 198 8.28 5.02 -12.92
C ASN A 198 9.09 3.74 -12.64
N THR A 199 10.37 3.89 -12.33
CA THR A 199 11.28 2.78 -12.07
C THR A 199 11.00 2.18 -10.69
N PRO A 200 10.71 0.87 -10.58
CA PRO A 200 10.54 0.21 -9.29
C PRO A 200 11.90 0.00 -8.62
N HIS A 201 11.97 0.29 -7.35
CA HIS A 201 13.14 0.05 -6.51
C HIS A 201 12.85 -1.02 -5.47
N PHE A 202 13.83 -1.89 -5.23
CA PHE A 202 13.72 -3.05 -4.36
C PHE A 202 14.80 -3.03 -3.28
N PHE A 203 14.52 -3.66 -2.15
CA PHE A 203 15.50 -3.91 -1.09
C PHE A 203 15.33 -5.32 -0.54
N ARG A 204 16.37 -5.87 0.08
CA ARG A 204 16.28 -7.17 0.74
C ARG A 204 15.68 -6.98 2.13
N ALA A 205 14.40 -7.35 2.26
CA ALA A 205 13.67 -7.19 3.50
C ALA A 205 13.98 -8.33 4.48
N GLN A 206 14.39 -7.97 5.68
CA GLN A 206 14.58 -8.90 6.80
C GLN A 206 13.68 -8.48 7.94
N MET A 207 12.92 -9.42 8.45
CA MET A 207 12.12 -9.23 9.64
C MET A 207 12.89 -9.78 10.85
N LYS A 208 13.10 -8.93 11.86
CA LYS A 208 13.74 -9.26 13.13
C LYS A 208 12.79 -8.87 14.26
N ASP A 209 12.47 -9.82 15.11
CA ASP A 209 11.52 -9.63 16.21
C ASP A 209 10.19 -8.99 15.77
N GLY A 210 9.71 -9.41 14.58
CA GLY A 210 8.50 -8.89 13.97
C GLY A 210 8.63 -7.50 13.34
N VAL A 211 9.84 -6.93 13.26
CA VAL A 211 10.10 -5.58 12.75
C VAL A 211 10.90 -5.63 11.45
N ILE A 212 10.51 -4.83 10.49
CA ILE A 212 11.23 -4.59 9.25
C ILE A 212 11.71 -3.15 9.27
N ASP A 213 13.01 -2.94 9.34
CA ASP A 213 13.62 -1.62 9.12
C ASP A 213 13.64 -1.32 7.62
N VAL A 214 13.12 -0.17 7.23
CA VAL A 214 13.05 0.24 5.83
C VAL A 214 14.21 1.19 5.54
N PRO A 215 15.15 0.81 4.64
CA PRO A 215 16.26 1.69 4.31
C PRO A 215 15.79 2.97 3.60
N PRO A 216 16.53 4.08 3.69
CA PRO A 216 16.25 5.27 2.90
C PRO A 216 16.21 4.95 1.40
N PHE A 217 15.33 5.61 0.63
CA PHE A 217 15.09 5.31 -0.78
C PHE A 217 16.34 5.31 -1.67
N TYR A 218 17.32 6.17 -1.36
CA TYR A 218 18.58 6.27 -2.09
C TYR A 218 19.76 5.57 -1.40
N ALA A 219 19.50 4.67 -0.44
CA ALA A 219 20.54 3.88 0.20
C ALA A 219 21.14 2.85 -0.78
N GLU A 220 22.39 2.41 -0.52
CA GLU A 220 23.10 1.44 -1.37
C GLU A 220 22.41 0.07 -1.42
N GLU A 221 21.63 -0.27 -0.40
CA GLU A 221 20.88 -1.53 -0.32
C GLU A 221 19.63 -1.53 -1.21
N VAL A 222 19.20 -0.37 -1.70
CA VAL A 222 18.03 -0.21 -2.59
C VAL A 222 18.49 -0.27 -4.04
N LYS A 223 17.93 -1.18 -4.82
CA LYS A 223 18.30 -1.44 -6.23
C LYS A 223 17.10 -1.18 -7.14
N ALA A 224 17.37 -0.64 -8.32
CA ALA A 224 16.39 -0.46 -9.39
C ALA A 224 16.24 -1.74 -10.22
#